data_4e4064d178120e34fcc315cea7c9d3c6
#
_entry.id   4e4064d178120e34fcc315cea7c9d3c6
#
_cell.length_a   1.000
_cell.length_b   1.000
_cell.length_c   1.000
_cell.angle_alpha   90.00
_cell.angle_beta   90.00
_cell.angle_gamma   90.00
#
_symmetry.space_group_name_H-M   'P 1'
#
loop_
_entity.id
_entity.type
_entity.pdbx_description
1 polymer ?
#
loop_
_entity_poly.entity_id
_entity_poly.type
_entity_poly.pdbx_seq_one_letter_code
_entity_poly.pdbx_strand_id
1 'polypeptide(L)'
;MNRSLSAVVAGLLSIVVHTESCRADTVTDWDTKASAVASPAALGEREVAIVDLAMFDAVNSIERRYQPYLVQLQTSEPTSADAAAASAAATALALLHPQAASDFKTALSQYLTGISAPAAAIEAGTRLGETVAHKIVASRASDGATDVDPYRPKTKPGQYVPTGSMVCSTWPNMQPFALSSPSQFRPGPPPALRSREWAADYNEIKELGGKTSSKRSAQQTEAARFWLMTGPQAYHPLARQRVLEHHLDLADSARFMALFAVTLTDAYIAVFDAKYHYEFWRPVTAIRNVDVSDNPATAPDATWQPLDNTPMHPEYPCAHCIESSAARVVLESLGQPMSDLSLTSTTAPGVTHHWSNLDDFTTEVANARIWAGFHYRFSTRVGTALGRQVGEYVTNKMMQPVSRTAQR
;
A
#
# COMPACT_ATOMS: atom_id res chain seq x y z
N MET A 1 22.81 -20.74 80.64
CA MET A 1 22.06 -19.73 79.90
C MET A 1 22.42 -19.86 78.44
N ASN A 2 21.61 -20.69 77.73
CA ASN A 2 21.80 -20.93 76.28
C ASN A 2 20.96 -19.95 75.50
N ARG A 3 21.57 -19.24 74.57
CA ARG A 3 20.88 -18.44 73.54
C ARG A 3 21.09 -19.17 72.20
N SER A 4 20.01 -19.70 71.70
CA SER A 4 19.93 -20.26 70.33
C SER A 4 19.74 -19.14 69.33
N LEU A 5 20.62 -19.03 68.35
CA LEU A 5 20.47 -18.20 67.14
C LEU A 5 19.66 -18.98 66.11
N SER A 6 18.50 -18.46 65.74
CA SER A 6 17.74 -18.94 64.58
C SER A 6 18.23 -18.21 63.32
N ALA A 7 18.77 -18.92 62.34
CA ALA A 7 19.11 -18.41 61.02
C ALA A 7 17.87 -18.41 60.14
N VAL A 8 17.46 -17.22 59.65
CA VAL A 8 16.42 -17.07 58.63
C VAL A 8 17.12 -17.15 57.27
N VAL A 9 16.82 -18.20 56.54
CA VAL A 9 17.25 -18.34 55.13
C VAL A 9 16.19 -17.63 54.26
N ALA A 10 16.53 -16.46 53.72
CA ALA A 10 15.73 -15.76 52.74
C ALA A 10 16.03 -16.41 51.34
N GLY A 11 15.06 -17.17 50.83
CA GLY A 11 15.09 -17.69 49.45
C GLY A 11 14.79 -16.58 48.46
N LEU A 12 15.77 -16.15 47.67
CA LEU A 12 15.58 -15.29 46.51
C LEU A 12 14.94 -16.11 45.38
N LEU A 13 13.65 -15.90 45.16
CA LEU A 13 12.95 -16.39 43.98
C LEU A 13 13.36 -15.49 42.79
N SER A 14 14.30 -15.98 41.95
CA SER A 14 14.62 -15.30 40.69
C SER A 14 13.47 -15.52 39.71
N ILE A 15 12.62 -14.53 39.55
CA ILE A 15 11.65 -14.47 38.45
C ILE A 15 12.45 -14.25 37.16
N VAL A 16 12.66 -15.31 36.38
CA VAL A 16 13.15 -15.21 35.02
C VAL A 16 12.00 -14.66 34.19
N VAL A 17 11.99 -13.34 33.98
CA VAL A 17 11.14 -12.72 32.99
C VAL A 17 11.70 -13.14 31.63
N HIS A 18 11.08 -14.14 30.99
CA HIS A 18 11.28 -14.38 29.58
C HIS A 18 10.69 -13.18 28.85
N THR A 19 11.52 -12.21 28.48
CA THR A 19 11.19 -11.30 27.41
C THR A 19 11.17 -12.13 26.15
N GLU A 20 10.02 -12.66 25.76
CA GLU A 20 9.81 -13.03 24.38
C GLU A 20 10.06 -11.76 23.57
N SER A 21 11.23 -11.66 22.93
CA SER A 21 11.43 -10.68 21.90
C SER A 21 10.37 -10.99 20.85
N CYS A 22 9.45 -10.06 20.64
CA CYS A 22 8.47 -10.12 19.56
C CYS A 22 9.26 -10.23 18.26
N ARG A 23 9.49 -11.46 17.81
CA ARG A 23 10.18 -11.74 16.57
C ARG A 23 9.18 -11.38 15.49
N ALA A 24 9.53 -10.47 14.59
CA ALA A 24 8.74 -10.25 13.38
C ALA A 24 8.50 -11.61 12.71
N ASP A 25 7.30 -11.85 12.24
CA ASP A 25 7.00 -13.10 11.56
C ASP A 25 7.64 -13.14 10.17
N THR A 26 7.72 -14.32 9.57
CA THR A 26 8.33 -14.52 8.25
C THR A 26 7.72 -13.60 7.18
N VAL A 27 6.41 -13.36 7.26
CA VAL A 27 5.69 -12.56 6.26
C VAL A 27 6.07 -11.10 6.35
N THR A 28 6.03 -10.51 7.55
CA THR A 28 6.39 -9.09 7.75
C THR A 28 7.87 -8.80 7.49
N ASP A 29 8.76 -9.76 7.78
CA ASP A 29 10.18 -9.68 7.47
C ASP A 29 10.41 -9.60 5.94
N TRP A 30 9.76 -10.46 5.18
CA TRP A 30 9.92 -10.49 3.72
C TRP A 30 9.13 -9.39 3.01
N ASP A 31 7.98 -8.95 3.50
CA ASP A 31 7.31 -7.74 3.03
C ASP A 31 8.18 -6.49 3.23
N THR A 32 8.91 -6.41 4.36
CA THR A 32 9.87 -5.32 4.59
C THR A 32 10.98 -5.32 3.54
N LYS A 33 11.53 -6.50 3.20
CA LYS A 33 12.54 -6.64 2.15
C LYS A 33 11.99 -6.31 0.77
N ALA A 34 10.77 -6.78 0.46
CA ALA A 34 10.09 -6.47 -0.78
C ALA A 34 9.85 -4.96 -0.93
N SER A 35 9.30 -4.31 0.10
CA SER A 35 9.07 -2.87 0.13
C SER A 35 10.35 -2.04 -0.05
N ALA A 36 11.50 -2.53 0.46
CA ALA A 36 12.77 -1.83 0.38
C ALA A 36 13.38 -1.82 -1.04
N VAL A 37 13.10 -2.83 -1.85
CA VAL A 37 13.65 -2.98 -3.21
C VAL A 37 12.64 -2.66 -4.30
N ALA A 38 11.38 -2.46 -3.94
CA ALA A 38 10.28 -2.23 -4.86
C ALA A 38 10.52 -1.01 -5.75
N SER A 39 10.07 -1.10 -6.96
CA SER A 39 10.04 0.00 -7.93
C SER A 39 9.26 1.21 -7.37
N PRO A 40 9.49 2.42 -7.86
CA PRO A 40 8.76 3.59 -7.37
C PRO A 40 7.24 3.52 -7.60
N ALA A 41 6.49 4.07 -6.66
CA ALA A 41 5.03 4.29 -6.73
C ALA A 41 4.22 3.01 -7.02
N ALA A 42 3.26 3.10 -7.92
CA ALA A 42 2.31 2.02 -8.22
C ALA A 42 2.96 0.71 -8.69
N LEU A 43 4.06 0.77 -9.44
CA LEU A 43 4.75 -0.44 -9.87
C LEU A 43 5.29 -1.22 -8.68
N GLY A 44 5.81 -0.53 -7.67
CA GLY A 44 6.26 -1.16 -6.42
C GLY A 44 5.14 -1.84 -5.65
N GLU A 45 3.94 -1.24 -5.60
CA GLU A 45 2.77 -1.90 -4.97
C GLU A 45 2.43 -3.21 -5.68
N ARG A 46 2.46 -3.22 -7.02
CA ARG A 46 2.25 -4.44 -7.79
C ARG A 46 3.30 -5.51 -7.50
N GLU A 47 4.57 -5.11 -7.39
CA GLU A 47 5.67 -6.04 -7.08
C GLU A 47 5.48 -6.66 -5.69
N VAL A 48 5.16 -5.86 -4.68
CA VAL A 48 4.89 -6.35 -3.32
C VAL A 48 3.65 -7.22 -3.28
N ALA A 49 2.58 -6.87 -4.01
CA ALA A 49 1.40 -7.72 -4.10
C ALA A 49 1.70 -9.11 -4.68
N ILE A 50 2.57 -9.21 -5.67
CA ILE A 50 3.02 -10.49 -6.22
C ILE A 50 3.79 -11.32 -5.17
N VAL A 51 4.66 -10.67 -4.39
CA VAL A 51 5.43 -11.32 -3.32
C VAL A 51 4.52 -11.81 -2.21
N ASP A 52 3.61 -10.97 -1.72
CA ASP A 52 2.71 -11.30 -0.62
C ASP A 52 1.70 -12.39 -1.02
N LEU A 53 1.22 -12.38 -2.26
CA LEU A 53 0.39 -13.45 -2.80
C LEU A 53 1.14 -14.78 -2.91
N ALA A 54 2.43 -14.74 -3.27
CA ALA A 54 3.25 -15.94 -3.31
C ALA A 54 3.46 -16.52 -1.90
N MET A 55 3.72 -15.67 -0.89
CA MET A 55 3.79 -16.08 0.50
C MET A 55 2.45 -16.67 0.99
N PHE A 56 1.34 -15.97 0.71
CA PHE A 56 0.02 -16.43 1.12
C PHE A 56 -0.34 -17.78 0.54
N ASP A 57 -0.26 -17.98 -0.77
CA ASP A 57 -0.63 -19.26 -1.39
C ASP A 57 0.32 -20.39 -0.97
N ALA A 58 1.60 -20.09 -0.69
CA ALA A 58 2.54 -21.07 -0.16
C ALA A 58 2.15 -21.53 1.26
N VAL A 59 1.90 -20.61 2.19
CA VAL A 59 1.45 -20.91 3.55
C VAL A 59 0.09 -21.59 3.52
N ASN A 60 -0.86 -21.07 2.75
CA ASN A 60 -2.22 -21.61 2.67
C ASN A 60 -2.29 -23.01 2.00
N SER A 61 -1.32 -23.38 1.17
CA SER A 61 -1.19 -24.75 0.66
C SER A 61 -0.94 -25.79 1.78
N ILE A 62 -0.31 -25.36 2.88
CA ILE A 62 -0.03 -26.18 4.07
C ILE A 62 -1.19 -26.10 5.05
N GLU A 63 -1.57 -24.87 5.44
CA GLU A 63 -2.55 -24.62 6.51
C GLU A 63 -4.01 -24.79 6.09
N ARG A 64 -4.33 -24.56 4.82
CA ARG A 64 -5.66 -24.75 4.20
C ARG A 64 -6.81 -24.03 4.91
N ARG A 65 -6.54 -22.84 5.43
CA ARG A 65 -7.53 -22.06 6.20
C ARG A 65 -8.40 -21.18 5.33
N TYR A 66 -7.92 -20.83 4.14
CA TYR A 66 -8.53 -19.84 3.26
C TYR A 66 -8.66 -20.36 1.83
N GLN A 67 -9.55 -19.72 1.07
CA GLN A 67 -9.57 -19.90 -0.37
C GLN A 67 -8.25 -19.39 -0.95
N PRO A 68 -7.56 -20.18 -1.81
CA PRO A 68 -6.31 -19.72 -2.42
C PRO A 68 -6.57 -18.53 -3.34
N TYR A 69 -5.53 -17.72 -3.56
CA TYR A 69 -5.59 -16.71 -4.61
C TYR A 69 -5.53 -17.36 -6.00
N LEU A 70 -4.51 -18.15 -6.24
CA LEU A 70 -4.29 -18.84 -7.53
C LEU A 70 -3.84 -20.29 -7.37
N VAL A 71 -2.99 -20.57 -6.38
CA VAL A 71 -2.27 -21.85 -6.27
C VAL A 71 -2.56 -22.52 -4.95
N GLN A 72 -2.99 -23.78 -5.03
CA GLN A 72 -3.07 -24.66 -3.85
C GLN A 72 -2.41 -26.00 -4.17
N LEU A 73 -1.26 -26.24 -3.56
CA LEU A 73 -0.51 -27.48 -3.73
C LEU A 73 -0.89 -28.50 -2.66
N GLN A 74 -0.73 -29.79 -2.98
CA GLN A 74 -0.87 -30.87 -2.00
C GLN A 74 0.47 -31.11 -1.31
N THR A 75 0.44 -31.25 0.02
CA THR A 75 1.60 -31.67 0.81
C THR A 75 1.35 -33.08 1.33
N SER A 76 2.24 -34.02 1.04
CA SER A 76 2.18 -35.43 1.50
C SER A 76 3.16 -35.72 2.61
N GLU A 77 4.02 -34.76 2.96
CA GLU A 77 5.08 -34.90 3.97
C GLU A 77 5.06 -33.68 4.91
N PRO A 78 5.64 -33.76 6.12
CA PRO A 78 5.82 -32.63 7.00
C PRO A 78 6.53 -31.47 6.26
N THR A 79 5.92 -30.28 6.26
CA THR A 79 6.38 -29.15 5.47
C THR A 79 6.39 -27.89 6.34
N SER A 80 7.53 -27.18 6.38
CA SER A 80 7.66 -25.94 7.14
C SER A 80 6.97 -24.79 6.41
N ALA A 81 5.95 -24.19 7.04
CA ALA A 81 5.25 -23.04 6.48
C ALA A 81 6.13 -21.78 6.44
N ASP A 82 7.00 -21.58 7.44
CA ASP A 82 7.99 -20.48 7.43
C ASP A 82 8.97 -20.60 6.27
N ALA A 83 9.49 -21.81 6.02
CA ALA A 83 10.39 -22.05 4.90
C ALA A 83 9.67 -21.83 3.55
N ALA A 84 8.39 -22.22 3.47
CA ALA A 84 7.58 -22.02 2.27
C ALA A 84 7.33 -20.52 2.02
N ALA A 85 6.97 -19.74 3.02
CA ALA A 85 6.78 -18.29 2.91
C ALA A 85 8.07 -17.58 2.50
N ALA A 86 9.19 -17.84 3.22
CA ALA A 86 10.47 -17.22 2.92
C ALA A 86 10.97 -17.53 1.50
N SER A 87 10.83 -18.79 1.08
CA SER A 87 11.28 -19.23 -0.25
C SER A 87 10.38 -18.69 -1.36
N ALA A 88 9.07 -18.58 -1.11
CA ALA A 88 8.14 -17.95 -2.05
C ALA A 88 8.50 -16.47 -2.26
N ALA A 89 8.73 -15.72 -1.19
CA ALA A 89 9.11 -14.32 -1.27
C ALA A 89 10.45 -14.13 -1.98
N ALA A 90 11.49 -14.84 -1.55
CA ALA A 90 12.83 -14.73 -2.15
C ALA A 90 12.84 -15.08 -3.64
N THR A 91 12.10 -16.12 -4.04
CA THR A 91 12.00 -16.54 -5.45
C THR A 91 11.22 -15.51 -6.25
N ALA A 92 10.09 -15.00 -5.75
CA ALA A 92 9.33 -13.96 -6.43
C ALA A 92 10.18 -12.68 -6.62
N LEU A 93 10.89 -12.24 -5.59
CA LEU A 93 11.81 -11.09 -5.67
C LEU A 93 12.94 -11.32 -6.67
N ALA A 94 13.55 -12.51 -6.69
CA ALA A 94 14.61 -12.85 -7.65
C ALA A 94 14.11 -12.85 -9.11
N LEU A 95 12.86 -13.24 -9.33
CA LEU A 95 12.23 -13.23 -10.66
C LEU A 95 11.84 -11.80 -11.11
N LEU A 96 11.38 -10.97 -10.17
CA LEU A 96 11.01 -9.57 -10.43
C LEU A 96 12.24 -8.66 -10.58
N HIS A 97 13.32 -8.96 -9.85
CA HIS A 97 14.57 -8.19 -9.82
C HIS A 97 15.79 -9.09 -10.15
N PRO A 98 15.95 -9.56 -11.39
CA PRO A 98 17.00 -10.52 -11.74
C PRO A 98 18.44 -10.04 -11.43
N GLN A 99 18.66 -8.73 -11.45
CA GLN A 99 19.96 -8.10 -11.12
C GLN A 99 20.35 -8.27 -9.64
N ALA A 100 19.36 -8.47 -8.73
CA ALA A 100 19.55 -8.68 -7.30
C ALA A 100 19.29 -10.15 -6.88
N ALA A 101 19.13 -11.08 -7.81
CA ALA A 101 18.74 -12.45 -7.52
C ALA A 101 19.71 -13.18 -6.58
N SER A 102 21.02 -12.89 -6.69
CA SER A 102 22.06 -13.45 -5.79
C SER A 102 21.88 -13.01 -4.34
N ASP A 103 21.44 -11.76 -4.12
CA ASP A 103 21.28 -11.18 -2.79
C ASP A 103 20.06 -11.80 -2.09
N PHE A 104 18.96 -12.00 -2.83
CA PHE A 104 17.77 -12.68 -2.31
C PHE A 104 18.05 -14.14 -1.99
N LYS A 105 18.84 -14.85 -2.82
CA LYS A 105 19.26 -16.22 -2.55
C LYS A 105 20.12 -16.30 -1.28
N THR A 106 21.03 -15.37 -1.08
CA THR A 106 21.86 -15.27 0.11
C THR A 106 21.01 -14.99 1.35
N ALA A 107 20.10 -14.01 1.26
CA ALA A 107 19.18 -13.68 2.34
C ALA A 107 18.28 -14.87 2.72
N LEU A 108 17.76 -15.62 1.73
CA LEU A 108 16.99 -16.83 1.98
C LEU A 108 17.82 -17.88 2.70
N SER A 109 19.03 -18.17 2.21
CA SER A 109 19.91 -19.17 2.83
C SER A 109 20.18 -18.85 4.31
N GLN A 110 20.46 -17.58 4.62
CA GLN A 110 20.63 -17.11 5.99
C GLN A 110 19.34 -17.23 6.82
N TYR A 111 18.20 -16.88 6.25
CA TYR A 111 16.90 -16.95 6.92
C TYR A 111 16.55 -18.38 7.31
N LEU A 112 16.71 -19.33 6.39
CA LEU A 112 16.41 -20.75 6.61
C LEU A 112 17.21 -21.38 7.76
N THR A 113 18.44 -20.92 8.01
CA THR A 113 19.24 -21.40 9.16
C THR A 113 18.64 -21.06 10.51
N GLY A 114 17.77 -20.06 10.59
CA GLY A 114 17.09 -19.62 11.81
C GLY A 114 15.76 -20.33 12.06
N ILE A 115 15.25 -21.14 11.12
CA ILE A 115 13.97 -21.84 11.25
C ILE A 115 14.13 -23.08 12.12
N SER A 116 13.32 -23.16 13.18
CA SER A 116 13.29 -24.31 14.09
C SER A 116 12.34 -25.39 13.57
N ALA A 117 12.81 -26.19 12.60
CA ALA A 117 12.06 -27.32 12.04
C ALA A 117 13.04 -28.40 11.55
N PRO A 118 12.58 -29.68 11.38
CA PRO A 118 13.40 -30.73 10.77
C PRO A 118 13.89 -30.32 9.37
N ALA A 119 15.13 -30.65 9.03
CA ALA A 119 15.73 -30.30 7.76
C ALA A 119 14.89 -30.73 6.54
N ALA A 120 14.31 -31.91 6.58
CA ALA A 120 13.42 -32.42 5.53
C ALA A 120 12.16 -31.54 5.37
N ALA A 121 11.59 -31.01 6.48
CA ALA A 121 10.44 -30.13 6.44
C ALA A 121 10.79 -28.76 5.87
N ILE A 122 11.98 -28.24 6.20
CA ILE A 122 12.51 -26.99 5.62
C ILE A 122 12.69 -27.17 4.11
N GLU A 123 13.30 -28.26 3.67
CA GLU A 123 13.51 -28.56 2.26
C GLU A 123 12.19 -28.71 1.49
N ALA A 124 11.21 -29.41 2.07
CA ALA A 124 9.87 -29.54 1.49
C ALA A 124 9.18 -28.17 1.37
N GLY A 125 9.27 -27.32 2.42
CA GLY A 125 8.75 -25.94 2.40
C GLY A 125 9.43 -25.09 1.32
N THR A 126 10.75 -25.18 1.21
CA THR A 126 11.52 -24.45 0.18
C THR A 126 11.04 -24.81 -1.23
N ARG A 127 10.94 -26.08 -1.57
CA ARG A 127 10.44 -26.54 -2.88
C ARG A 127 9.02 -26.07 -3.18
N LEU A 128 8.15 -26.10 -2.16
CA LEU A 128 6.77 -25.66 -2.26
C LEU A 128 6.71 -24.15 -2.54
N GLY A 129 7.43 -23.34 -1.76
CA GLY A 129 7.47 -21.89 -1.92
C GLY A 129 8.00 -21.46 -3.29
N GLU A 130 9.10 -22.06 -3.75
CA GLU A 130 9.64 -21.84 -5.10
C GLU A 130 8.60 -22.14 -6.19
N THR A 131 7.91 -23.28 -6.08
CA THR A 131 6.89 -23.68 -7.05
C THR A 131 5.72 -22.70 -7.11
N VAL A 132 5.25 -22.24 -5.95
CA VAL A 132 4.15 -21.26 -5.84
C VAL A 132 4.60 -19.93 -6.46
N ALA A 133 5.78 -19.43 -6.09
CA ALA A 133 6.30 -18.15 -6.58
C ALA A 133 6.39 -18.11 -8.10
N HIS A 134 6.92 -19.16 -8.73
CA HIS A 134 6.97 -19.26 -10.19
C HIS A 134 5.59 -19.16 -10.84
N LYS A 135 4.57 -19.79 -10.24
CA LYS A 135 3.19 -19.74 -10.78
C LYS A 135 2.57 -18.35 -10.63
N ILE A 136 2.73 -17.72 -9.46
CA ILE A 136 2.19 -16.38 -9.19
C ILE A 136 2.85 -15.35 -10.10
N VAL A 137 4.20 -15.32 -10.19
CA VAL A 137 4.93 -14.38 -11.07
C VAL A 137 4.53 -14.60 -12.53
N ALA A 138 4.46 -15.86 -12.99
CA ALA A 138 4.07 -16.17 -14.36
C ALA A 138 2.65 -15.70 -14.69
N SER A 139 1.71 -15.76 -13.75
CA SER A 139 0.33 -15.29 -13.96
C SER A 139 0.23 -13.77 -14.19
N ARG A 140 1.27 -13.03 -13.80
CA ARG A 140 1.33 -11.56 -13.90
C ARG A 140 2.31 -11.06 -14.96
N ALA A 141 2.94 -11.98 -15.73
CA ALA A 141 3.98 -11.63 -16.70
C ALA A 141 3.47 -10.77 -17.87
N SER A 142 2.19 -10.85 -18.19
CA SER A 142 1.55 -10.11 -19.30
C SER A 142 0.29 -9.40 -18.83
N ASP A 143 0.31 -8.79 -17.63
CA ASP A 143 -0.85 -8.13 -17.04
C ASP A 143 -1.04 -6.68 -17.50
N GLY A 144 -0.20 -6.16 -18.39
CA GLY A 144 -0.29 -4.82 -18.95
C GLY A 144 0.51 -3.75 -18.21
N ALA A 145 1.17 -4.09 -17.08
CA ALA A 145 1.90 -3.10 -16.27
C ALA A 145 3.06 -2.43 -17.03
N THR A 146 3.70 -3.15 -17.97
CA THR A 146 4.88 -2.72 -18.72
C THR A 146 4.61 -2.51 -20.22
N ASP A 147 3.35 -2.39 -20.61
CA ASP A 147 2.98 -2.13 -22.00
C ASP A 147 3.49 -0.77 -22.48
N VAL A 148 3.50 -0.58 -23.80
CA VAL A 148 3.93 0.70 -24.41
C VAL A 148 2.95 1.81 -24.06
N ASP A 149 3.48 2.99 -23.68
CA ASP A 149 2.70 4.18 -23.33
C ASP A 149 1.78 4.63 -24.49
N PRO A 150 0.44 4.49 -24.34
CA PRO A 150 -0.53 4.87 -25.35
C PRO A 150 -0.90 6.35 -25.29
N TYR A 151 -0.48 7.10 -24.28
CA TYR A 151 -0.94 8.46 -24.03
C TYR A 151 -0.52 9.43 -25.15
N ARG A 152 -1.46 10.28 -25.54
CA ARG A 152 -1.23 11.40 -26.46
C ARG A 152 -1.83 12.66 -25.87
N PRO A 153 -1.03 13.75 -25.70
CA PRO A 153 -1.51 15.02 -25.09
C PRO A 153 -2.64 15.64 -25.89
N LYS A 154 -3.57 16.26 -25.15
CA LYS A 154 -4.68 17.04 -25.68
C LYS A 154 -4.56 18.49 -25.18
N THR A 155 -5.14 19.45 -25.90
CA THR A 155 -4.95 20.88 -25.65
C THR A 155 -6.27 21.64 -25.42
N LYS A 156 -7.30 20.99 -24.90
CA LYS A 156 -8.58 21.65 -24.57
C LYS A 156 -8.56 22.17 -23.13
N PRO A 157 -9.30 23.26 -22.82
CA PRO A 157 -9.51 23.69 -21.44
C PRO A 157 -10.01 22.54 -20.56
N GLY A 158 -9.49 22.43 -19.35
CA GLY A 158 -9.82 21.35 -18.42
C GLY A 158 -9.03 20.06 -18.63
N GLN A 159 -8.25 19.94 -19.71
CA GLN A 159 -7.47 18.74 -19.98
C GLN A 159 -6.04 18.81 -19.46
N TYR A 160 -5.52 17.65 -19.08
CA TYR A 160 -4.19 17.50 -18.54
C TYR A 160 -3.10 17.84 -19.56
N VAL A 161 -2.18 18.68 -19.14
CA VAL A 161 -0.97 19.00 -19.87
C VAL A 161 0.21 18.36 -19.15
N PRO A 162 0.96 17.44 -19.79
CA PRO A 162 2.12 16.79 -19.18
C PRO A 162 3.19 17.81 -18.76
N THR A 163 3.71 17.62 -17.54
CA THR A 163 4.85 18.38 -17.01
C THR A 163 6.17 17.60 -17.09
N GLY A 164 6.13 16.37 -17.57
CA GLY A 164 7.25 15.44 -17.75
C GLY A 164 6.78 14.14 -18.38
N SER A 165 7.60 13.08 -18.34
CA SER A 165 7.23 11.75 -18.83
C SER A 165 6.05 11.20 -18.04
N MET A 166 5.09 10.60 -18.76
CA MET A 166 3.86 10.09 -18.16
C MET A 166 4.13 8.90 -17.24
N VAL A 167 3.34 8.79 -16.18
CA VAL A 167 3.40 7.69 -15.20
C VAL A 167 2.10 6.89 -15.26
N CYS A 168 2.21 5.57 -15.31
CA CYS A 168 1.09 4.62 -15.27
C CYS A 168 0.03 4.83 -16.37
N SER A 169 0.42 5.32 -17.56
CA SER A 169 -0.50 5.53 -18.67
C SER A 169 -1.03 4.23 -19.30
N THR A 170 -0.37 3.12 -19.03
CA THR A 170 -0.80 1.76 -19.44
C THR A 170 -1.79 1.12 -18.49
N TRP A 171 -1.85 1.58 -17.24
CA TRP A 171 -2.61 0.98 -16.15
C TRP A 171 -4.14 0.95 -16.35
N PRO A 172 -4.77 1.82 -17.15
CA PRO A 172 -6.17 1.64 -17.55
C PRO A 172 -6.49 0.32 -18.24
N ASN A 173 -5.47 -0.33 -18.83
CA ASN A 173 -5.59 -1.61 -19.52
C ASN A 173 -5.00 -2.77 -18.71
N MET A 174 -4.47 -2.50 -17.53
CA MET A 174 -3.86 -3.51 -16.68
C MET A 174 -4.90 -4.50 -16.16
N GLN A 175 -4.57 -5.79 -16.13
CA GLN A 175 -5.41 -6.79 -15.49
C GLN A 175 -5.40 -6.62 -13.96
N PRO A 176 -6.54 -6.37 -13.31
CA PRO A 176 -6.60 -6.27 -11.86
C PRO A 176 -6.28 -7.59 -11.16
N PHE A 177 -6.01 -7.51 -9.85
CA PHE A 177 -5.78 -8.69 -9.01
C PHE A 177 -7.09 -9.29 -8.48
N ALA A 178 -8.06 -8.45 -8.14
CA ALA A 178 -9.34 -8.83 -7.57
C ALA A 178 -10.53 -8.21 -8.30
N LEU A 179 -10.42 -6.96 -8.77
CA LEU A 179 -11.50 -6.30 -9.51
C LEU A 179 -11.77 -7.01 -10.83
N SER A 180 -13.01 -6.96 -11.31
CA SER A 180 -13.41 -7.55 -12.60
C SER A 180 -12.90 -6.74 -13.80
N SER A 181 -12.64 -5.45 -13.62
CA SER A 181 -12.05 -4.55 -14.61
C SER A 181 -11.49 -3.28 -13.93
N PRO A 182 -10.56 -2.57 -14.56
CA PRO A 182 -10.06 -1.28 -14.06
C PRO A 182 -11.19 -0.26 -13.83
N SER A 183 -12.23 -0.30 -14.65
CA SER A 183 -13.36 0.64 -14.64
C SER A 183 -14.52 0.24 -13.69
N GLN A 184 -14.39 -0.85 -12.94
CA GLN A 184 -15.50 -1.40 -12.13
C GLN A 184 -16.15 -0.36 -11.22
N PHE A 185 -15.38 0.51 -10.61
CA PHE A 185 -15.84 1.55 -9.69
C PHE A 185 -15.55 2.96 -10.21
N ARG A 186 -15.35 3.14 -11.53
CA ARG A 186 -15.03 4.46 -12.10
C ARG A 186 -16.06 5.49 -11.63
N PRO A 187 -15.63 6.58 -10.96
CA PRO A 187 -16.55 7.61 -10.46
C PRO A 187 -17.14 8.43 -11.61
N GLY A 188 -18.15 9.25 -11.30
CA GLY A 188 -18.65 10.28 -12.22
C GLY A 188 -17.59 11.30 -12.62
N PRO A 189 -17.86 12.17 -13.61
CA PRO A 189 -16.91 13.17 -14.10
C PRO A 189 -16.59 14.23 -13.02
N PRO A 190 -15.43 14.92 -13.15
CA PRO A 190 -15.14 16.07 -12.31
C PRO A 190 -16.15 17.21 -12.52
N PRO A 191 -16.30 18.15 -11.56
CA PRO A 191 -17.21 19.28 -11.68
C PRO A 191 -16.94 20.09 -12.94
N ALA A 192 -18.02 20.62 -13.55
CA ALA A 192 -17.91 21.49 -14.70
C ALA A 192 -17.13 22.77 -14.33
N LEU A 193 -16.27 23.26 -15.23
CA LEU A 193 -15.39 24.42 -14.98
C LEU A 193 -16.16 25.70 -14.64
N ARG A 194 -17.43 25.82 -15.05
CA ARG A 194 -18.30 26.95 -14.73
C ARG A 194 -19.08 26.77 -13.42
N SER A 195 -18.95 25.63 -12.73
CA SER A 195 -19.69 25.36 -11.50
C SER A 195 -19.13 26.15 -10.31
N ARG A 196 -19.99 26.37 -9.30
CA ARG A 196 -19.58 26.96 -8.02
C ARG A 196 -18.63 26.06 -7.24
N GLU A 197 -18.83 24.73 -7.34
CA GLU A 197 -17.97 23.74 -6.70
C GLU A 197 -16.54 23.83 -7.25
N TRP A 198 -16.40 23.85 -8.58
CA TRP A 198 -15.11 24.07 -9.22
C TRP A 198 -14.41 25.34 -8.71
N ALA A 199 -15.14 26.48 -8.72
CA ALA A 199 -14.56 27.76 -8.30
C ALA A 199 -14.13 27.76 -6.82
N ALA A 200 -14.89 27.14 -5.93
CA ALA A 200 -14.54 27.04 -4.52
C ALA A 200 -13.25 26.24 -4.32
N ASP A 201 -13.17 25.04 -4.91
CA ASP A 201 -12.00 24.18 -4.78
C ASP A 201 -10.76 24.73 -5.50
N TYR A 202 -10.96 25.41 -6.63
CA TYR A 202 -9.90 26.15 -7.32
C TYR A 202 -9.30 27.25 -6.43
N ASN A 203 -10.15 28.06 -5.79
CA ASN A 203 -9.67 29.14 -4.93
C ASN A 203 -9.02 28.61 -3.65
N GLU A 204 -9.53 27.52 -3.07
CA GLU A 204 -8.90 26.85 -1.92
C GLU A 204 -7.47 26.42 -2.25
N ILE A 205 -7.27 25.70 -3.35
CA ILE A 205 -5.94 25.19 -3.68
C ILE A 205 -5.01 26.30 -4.16
N LYS A 206 -5.52 27.32 -4.84
CA LYS A 206 -4.74 28.50 -5.23
C LYS A 206 -4.17 29.21 -4.01
N GLU A 207 -4.98 29.35 -2.95
CA GLU A 207 -4.59 30.01 -1.71
C GLU A 207 -3.65 29.15 -0.85
N LEU A 208 -3.98 27.87 -0.63
CA LEU A 208 -3.26 26.98 0.30
C LEU A 208 -2.12 26.21 -0.36
N GLY A 209 -2.25 25.84 -1.64
CA GLY A 209 -1.33 24.92 -2.32
C GLY A 209 -0.09 25.59 -2.93
N GLY A 210 -0.06 26.93 -2.97
CA GLY A 210 1.02 27.69 -3.60
C GLY A 210 2.36 27.58 -2.84
N LYS A 211 3.47 27.62 -3.59
CA LYS A 211 4.83 27.53 -3.03
C LYS A 211 5.10 28.62 -1.98
N THR A 212 4.59 29.83 -2.22
CA THR A 212 4.75 31.01 -1.39
C THR A 212 3.47 31.36 -0.62
N SER A 213 2.59 30.39 -0.36
CA SER A 213 1.34 30.63 0.37
C SER A 213 1.60 31.23 1.75
N SER A 214 0.95 32.37 2.05
CA SER A 214 0.93 33.00 3.37
C SER A 214 -0.22 32.49 4.26
N LYS A 215 -1.11 31.66 3.72
CA LYS A 215 -2.27 31.10 4.41
C LYS A 215 -2.04 29.70 4.95
N ARG A 216 -1.10 28.97 4.36
CA ARG A 216 -0.70 27.64 4.81
C ARG A 216 0.22 27.75 6.01
N SER A 217 -0.11 27.03 7.11
CA SER A 217 0.73 26.99 8.32
C SER A 217 2.01 26.16 8.11
N ALA A 218 2.95 26.26 9.06
CA ALA A 218 4.16 25.43 9.07
C ALA A 218 3.82 23.94 9.20
N GLN A 219 2.85 23.57 10.05
CA GLN A 219 2.38 22.19 10.22
C GLN A 219 1.74 21.66 8.94
N GLN A 220 0.91 22.45 8.27
CA GLN A 220 0.33 22.06 6.98
C GLN A 220 1.40 21.86 5.90
N THR A 221 2.45 22.66 5.93
CA THR A 221 3.60 22.52 5.02
C THR A 221 4.40 21.25 5.32
N GLU A 222 4.58 20.92 6.59
CA GLU A 222 5.24 19.68 7.02
C GLU A 222 4.43 18.47 6.58
N ALA A 223 3.13 18.41 6.88
CA ALA A 223 2.25 17.34 6.46
C ALA A 223 2.20 17.18 4.92
N ALA A 224 2.18 18.30 4.17
CA ALA A 224 2.23 18.26 2.72
C ALA A 224 3.53 17.61 2.21
N ARG A 225 4.67 17.89 2.82
CA ARG A 225 5.96 17.27 2.48
C ARG A 225 6.05 15.83 2.94
N PHE A 226 5.50 15.51 4.12
CA PHE A 226 5.43 14.16 4.65
C PHE A 226 4.74 13.21 3.65
N TRP A 227 3.63 13.64 3.06
CA TRP A 227 2.84 12.87 2.10
C TRP A 227 3.27 13.06 0.63
N LEU A 228 4.52 13.44 0.37
CA LEU A 228 5.12 13.28 -0.98
C LEU A 228 5.57 11.84 -1.23
N MET A 229 5.73 11.05 -0.17
CA MET A 229 6.07 9.63 -0.22
C MET A 229 5.00 8.82 -0.97
N THR A 230 5.44 7.85 -1.76
CA THR A 230 4.57 7.00 -2.61
C THR A 230 5.02 5.56 -2.58
N GLY A 231 4.13 4.64 -2.98
CA GLY A 231 4.41 3.22 -3.08
C GLY A 231 4.41 2.51 -1.72
N PRO A 232 4.95 1.28 -1.63
CA PRO A 232 4.82 0.43 -0.45
C PRO A 232 5.35 1.07 0.85
N GLN A 233 6.33 1.94 0.75
CA GLN A 233 6.88 2.66 1.91
C GLN A 233 5.87 3.59 2.59
N ALA A 234 4.83 4.01 1.87
CA ALA A 234 3.82 4.92 2.40
C ALA A 234 2.76 4.23 3.28
N TYR A 235 2.47 2.94 3.06
CA TYR A 235 1.35 2.30 3.74
C TYR A 235 1.67 0.93 4.35
N HIS A 236 2.56 0.12 3.77
CA HIS A 236 2.91 -1.22 4.28
C HIS A 236 3.45 -1.21 5.72
N PRO A 237 4.22 -0.20 6.18
CA PRO A 237 4.62 -0.14 7.59
C PRO A 237 3.44 -0.14 8.55
N LEU A 238 2.30 0.49 8.19
CA LEU A 238 1.08 0.49 9.01
C LEU A 238 0.44 -0.90 9.08
N ALA A 239 0.43 -1.63 7.96
CA ALA A 239 -0.08 -3.01 7.92
C ALA A 239 0.77 -3.94 8.79
N ARG A 240 2.11 -3.85 8.73
CA ARG A 240 3.02 -4.61 9.58
C ARG A 240 2.81 -4.31 11.07
N GLN A 241 2.58 -3.03 11.44
CA GLN A 241 2.24 -2.68 12.83
C GLN A 241 0.96 -3.37 13.29
N ARG A 242 -0.07 -3.45 12.44
CA ARG A 242 -1.32 -4.15 12.77
C ARG A 242 -1.12 -5.66 12.95
N VAL A 243 -0.30 -6.29 12.10
CA VAL A 243 0.06 -7.71 12.26
C VAL A 243 0.68 -7.97 13.64
N LEU A 244 1.65 -7.14 14.04
CA LEU A 244 2.33 -7.27 15.33
C LEU A 244 1.40 -6.98 16.51
N GLU A 245 0.57 -5.94 16.42
CA GLU A 245 -0.39 -5.56 17.47
C GLU A 245 -1.41 -6.67 17.76
N HIS A 246 -1.90 -7.34 16.71
CA HIS A 246 -2.88 -8.43 16.84
C HIS A 246 -2.25 -9.80 17.06
N HIS A 247 -0.92 -9.89 17.11
CA HIS A 247 -0.21 -11.16 17.28
C HIS A 247 -0.71 -12.24 16.31
N LEU A 248 -0.88 -11.85 15.02
CA LEU A 248 -1.39 -12.78 14.02
C LEU A 248 -0.44 -13.96 13.87
N ASP A 249 -1.00 -15.17 13.71
CA ASP A 249 -0.19 -16.31 13.32
C ASP A 249 0.22 -16.21 11.83
N LEU A 250 1.13 -17.07 11.39
CA LEU A 250 1.72 -17.01 10.06
C LEU A 250 0.68 -17.03 8.93
N ALA A 251 -0.40 -17.83 9.07
CA ALA A 251 -1.42 -17.93 8.04
C ALA A 251 -2.32 -16.69 7.99
N ASP A 252 -2.65 -16.12 9.15
CA ASP A 252 -3.42 -14.89 9.25
C ASP A 252 -2.59 -13.69 8.80
N SER A 253 -1.29 -13.63 9.15
CA SER A 253 -0.35 -12.62 8.66
C SER A 253 -0.23 -12.65 7.14
N ALA A 254 -0.01 -13.83 6.56
CA ALA A 254 0.12 -14.00 5.12
C ALA A 254 -1.15 -13.54 4.38
N ARG A 255 -2.33 -13.93 4.90
CA ARG A 255 -3.61 -13.48 4.35
C ARG A 255 -3.78 -11.97 4.45
N PHE A 256 -3.50 -11.39 5.61
CA PHE A 256 -3.71 -9.97 5.87
C PHE A 256 -2.80 -9.10 4.98
N MET A 257 -1.50 -9.42 4.90
CA MET A 257 -0.56 -8.69 4.07
C MET A 257 -0.89 -8.84 2.58
N ALA A 258 -1.24 -10.04 2.11
CA ALA A 258 -1.68 -10.24 0.73
C ALA A 258 -2.97 -9.48 0.37
N LEU A 259 -3.98 -9.47 1.27
CA LEU A 259 -5.17 -8.64 1.09
C LEU A 259 -4.82 -7.14 1.02
N PHE A 260 -3.92 -6.69 1.88
CA PHE A 260 -3.48 -5.30 1.92
C PHE A 260 -2.82 -4.90 0.60
N ALA A 261 -1.81 -5.64 0.15
CA ALA A 261 -1.08 -5.36 -1.07
C ALA A 261 -1.95 -5.44 -2.34
N VAL A 262 -2.84 -6.44 -2.44
CA VAL A 262 -3.82 -6.56 -3.53
C VAL A 262 -4.77 -5.37 -3.54
N THR A 263 -5.26 -4.96 -2.38
CA THR A 263 -6.18 -3.83 -2.25
C THR A 263 -5.55 -2.53 -2.75
N LEU A 264 -4.31 -2.25 -2.36
CA LEU A 264 -3.59 -1.05 -2.81
C LEU A 264 -3.29 -1.10 -4.30
N THR A 265 -2.86 -2.24 -4.83
CA THR A 265 -2.59 -2.37 -6.26
C THR A 265 -3.85 -2.16 -7.10
N ASP A 266 -4.98 -2.78 -6.72
CA ASP A 266 -6.25 -2.59 -7.42
C ASP A 266 -6.80 -1.16 -7.26
N ALA A 267 -6.52 -0.50 -6.13
CA ALA A 267 -6.82 0.92 -5.95
C ALA A 267 -6.03 1.80 -6.94
N TYR A 268 -4.75 1.51 -7.16
CA TYR A 268 -3.98 2.19 -8.20
C TYR A 268 -4.52 1.92 -9.60
N ILE A 269 -4.88 0.68 -9.93
CA ILE A 269 -5.47 0.34 -11.23
C ILE A 269 -6.76 1.14 -11.45
N ALA A 270 -7.66 1.15 -10.47
CA ALA A 270 -8.93 1.88 -10.54
C ALA A 270 -8.75 3.40 -10.66
N VAL A 271 -7.79 3.98 -9.90
CA VAL A 271 -7.55 5.43 -9.97
C VAL A 271 -6.91 5.83 -11.29
N PHE A 272 -5.99 5.04 -11.84
CA PHE A 272 -5.37 5.36 -13.12
C PHE A 272 -6.32 5.16 -14.29
N ASP A 273 -7.24 4.19 -14.22
CA ASP A 273 -8.35 4.10 -15.17
C ASP A 273 -9.16 5.41 -15.21
N ALA A 274 -9.61 5.88 -14.04
CA ALA A 274 -10.38 7.13 -13.96
C ALA A 274 -9.56 8.35 -14.40
N LYS A 275 -8.29 8.44 -14.01
CA LYS A 275 -7.39 9.55 -14.38
C LYS A 275 -7.23 9.68 -15.89
N TYR A 276 -6.92 8.60 -16.58
CA TYR A 276 -6.71 8.61 -18.02
C TYR A 276 -8.03 8.60 -18.83
N HIS A 277 -9.14 8.25 -18.19
CA HIS A 277 -10.47 8.42 -18.78
C HIS A 277 -10.90 9.89 -18.80
N TYR A 278 -10.70 10.63 -17.69
CA TYR A 278 -11.13 12.03 -17.57
C TYR A 278 -10.08 13.03 -18.02
N GLU A 279 -8.79 12.68 -17.96
CA GLU A 279 -7.64 13.50 -18.34
C GLU A 279 -7.71 14.93 -17.77
N PHE A 280 -8.14 15.07 -16.50
CA PHE A 280 -8.40 16.37 -15.91
C PHE A 280 -7.10 17.10 -15.57
N TRP A 281 -7.08 18.42 -15.81
CA TRP A 281 -5.89 19.24 -15.64
C TRP A 281 -5.48 19.48 -14.20
N ARG A 282 -4.17 19.61 -13.99
CA ARG A 282 -3.58 19.89 -12.69
C ARG A 282 -3.77 21.35 -12.27
N PRO A 283 -3.76 21.66 -10.95
CA PRO A 283 -3.86 23.03 -10.44
C PRO A 283 -2.86 23.98 -11.06
N VAL A 284 -1.61 23.57 -11.30
CA VAL A 284 -0.60 24.41 -11.93
C VAL A 284 -1.00 24.87 -13.32
N THR A 285 -1.61 24.01 -14.11
CA THR A 285 -2.11 24.35 -15.44
C THR A 285 -3.36 25.22 -15.34
N ALA A 286 -4.31 24.83 -14.51
CA ALA A 286 -5.57 25.55 -14.33
C ALA A 286 -5.36 26.96 -13.79
N ILE A 287 -4.56 27.12 -12.73
CA ILE A 287 -4.38 28.43 -12.07
C ILE A 287 -3.67 29.43 -12.99
N ARG A 288 -2.76 28.93 -13.84
CA ARG A 288 -2.07 29.81 -14.82
C ARG A 288 -2.93 30.18 -16.01
N ASN A 289 -3.98 29.42 -16.35
CA ASN A 289 -4.75 29.53 -17.58
C ASN A 289 -6.27 29.48 -17.36
N VAL A 290 -6.78 29.84 -16.17
CA VAL A 290 -8.21 29.66 -15.83
C VAL A 290 -9.13 30.61 -16.59
N ASP A 291 -8.62 31.66 -17.17
CA ASP A 291 -9.33 32.60 -18.06
C ASP A 291 -10.04 31.87 -19.22
N VAL A 292 -9.50 30.76 -19.69
CA VAL A 292 -10.14 29.90 -20.70
C VAL A 292 -11.37 29.13 -20.21
N SER A 293 -11.66 29.13 -18.89
CA SER A 293 -12.80 28.44 -18.30
C SER A 293 -14.11 29.21 -18.31
N ASP A 294 -14.07 30.52 -18.59
CA ASP A 294 -15.20 31.44 -18.50
C ASP A 294 -15.93 31.41 -17.13
N ASN A 295 -15.23 31.18 -16.04
CA ASN A 295 -15.81 31.22 -14.70
C ASN A 295 -15.43 32.53 -13.99
N PRO A 296 -16.38 33.46 -13.79
CA PRO A 296 -16.09 34.77 -13.21
C PRO A 296 -15.66 34.71 -11.72
N ALA A 297 -15.85 33.58 -11.06
CA ALA A 297 -15.42 33.38 -9.66
C ALA A 297 -13.98 32.88 -9.56
N THR A 298 -13.25 32.74 -10.67
CA THR A 298 -11.85 32.33 -10.72
C THR A 298 -11.01 33.40 -11.42
N ALA A 299 -9.77 33.58 -10.95
CA ALA A 299 -8.84 34.53 -11.54
C ALA A 299 -7.47 33.85 -11.76
N PRO A 300 -6.84 34.04 -12.95
CA PRO A 300 -5.55 33.43 -13.24
C PRO A 300 -4.43 34.01 -12.38
N ASP A 301 -3.37 33.25 -12.24
CA ASP A 301 -2.07 33.69 -11.74
C ASP A 301 -0.98 32.96 -12.53
N ALA A 302 -0.43 33.67 -13.51
CA ALA A 302 0.57 33.12 -14.43
C ALA A 302 1.88 32.68 -13.71
N THR A 303 2.12 33.18 -12.50
CA THR A 303 3.34 32.91 -11.73
C THR A 303 3.16 31.81 -10.68
N TRP A 304 1.93 31.35 -10.46
CA TRP A 304 1.63 30.37 -9.43
C TRP A 304 2.40 29.05 -9.64
N GLN A 305 2.95 28.53 -8.55
CA GLN A 305 3.65 27.25 -8.49
C GLN A 305 3.13 26.46 -7.30
N PRO A 306 2.95 25.14 -7.43
CA PRO A 306 2.64 24.27 -6.28
C PRO A 306 3.83 24.21 -5.31
N LEU A 307 3.58 23.71 -4.10
CA LEU A 307 4.62 23.56 -3.07
C LEU A 307 5.79 22.70 -3.56
N ASP A 308 5.50 21.64 -4.31
CA ASP A 308 6.49 20.73 -4.87
C ASP A 308 6.11 20.34 -6.31
N ASN A 309 6.92 19.48 -6.94
CA ASN A 309 6.73 19.05 -8.32
C ASN A 309 5.39 18.34 -8.52
N THR A 310 4.63 18.81 -9.50
CA THR A 310 3.34 18.22 -9.86
C THR A 310 3.51 16.79 -10.34
N PRO A 311 2.76 15.81 -9.81
CA PRO A 311 2.80 14.43 -10.29
C PRO A 311 2.46 14.30 -11.77
N MET A 312 3.21 13.46 -12.49
CA MET A 312 3.20 13.36 -13.97
C MET A 312 2.09 12.44 -14.48
N HIS A 313 0.86 12.71 -14.06
CA HIS A 313 -0.37 12.04 -14.50
C HIS A 313 -1.58 12.95 -14.27
N PRO A 314 -2.74 12.70 -14.93
CA PRO A 314 -3.94 13.52 -14.78
C PRO A 314 -4.37 13.70 -13.31
N GLU A 315 -5.08 14.80 -13.06
CA GLU A 315 -5.40 15.21 -11.69
C GLU A 315 -6.43 14.31 -11.01
N TYR A 316 -7.55 14.01 -11.65
CA TYR A 316 -8.77 13.46 -11.06
C TYR A 316 -8.94 11.96 -11.28
N PRO A 317 -9.32 11.20 -10.23
CA PRO A 317 -9.35 11.56 -8.81
C PRO A 317 -7.99 11.44 -8.11
N CYS A 318 -7.93 11.83 -6.82
CA CYS A 318 -6.69 11.83 -6.01
C CYS A 318 -6.16 10.41 -5.73
N ALA A 319 -4.94 10.10 -6.17
CA ALA A 319 -4.33 8.78 -5.97
C ALA A 319 -4.01 8.48 -4.49
N HIS A 320 -3.35 9.38 -3.76
CA HIS A 320 -3.08 9.17 -2.33
C HIS A 320 -4.35 8.98 -1.50
N CYS A 321 -5.45 9.63 -1.91
CA CYS A 321 -6.72 9.53 -1.19
C CYS A 321 -7.39 8.17 -1.42
N ILE A 322 -7.26 7.59 -2.61
CA ILE A 322 -7.75 6.24 -2.85
C ILE A 322 -6.92 5.22 -2.08
N GLU A 323 -5.58 5.36 -2.10
CA GLU A 323 -4.66 4.48 -1.38
C GLU A 323 -4.92 4.50 0.13
N SER A 324 -4.91 5.67 0.75
CA SER A 324 -5.13 5.79 2.19
C SER A 324 -6.48 5.25 2.65
N SER A 325 -7.52 5.47 1.83
CA SER A 325 -8.87 4.99 2.15
C SER A 325 -9.02 3.47 1.91
N ALA A 326 -8.39 2.92 0.89
CA ALA A 326 -8.33 1.49 0.65
C ALA A 326 -7.53 0.77 1.74
N ALA A 327 -6.35 1.31 2.10
CA ALA A 327 -5.55 0.85 3.23
C ALA A 327 -6.36 0.83 4.53
N ARG A 328 -7.07 1.92 4.84
CA ARG A 328 -7.93 2.03 6.00
C ARG A 328 -8.90 0.85 6.14
N VAL A 329 -9.60 0.48 5.07
CA VAL A 329 -10.59 -0.62 5.11
C VAL A 329 -9.93 -1.93 5.54
N VAL A 330 -8.74 -2.24 5.00
CA VAL A 330 -8.03 -3.47 5.37
C VAL A 330 -7.49 -3.39 6.79
N LEU A 331 -6.93 -2.24 7.20
CA LEU A 331 -6.44 -2.03 8.58
C LEU A 331 -7.56 -2.17 9.62
N GLU A 332 -8.77 -1.70 9.31
CA GLU A 332 -9.97 -1.81 10.16
C GLU A 332 -10.51 -3.26 10.23
N SER A 333 -10.22 -4.10 9.23
CA SER A 333 -10.76 -5.47 9.18
C SER A 333 -10.29 -6.37 10.32
N LEU A 334 -9.18 -6.06 10.98
CA LEU A 334 -8.71 -6.75 12.18
C LEU A 334 -9.45 -6.32 13.46
N GLY A 335 -10.25 -5.25 13.40
CA GLY A 335 -10.99 -4.75 14.57
C GLY A 335 -10.11 -4.07 15.61
N GLN A 336 -10.61 -4.04 16.88
CA GLN A 336 -9.88 -3.49 18.01
C GLN A 336 -9.03 -4.58 18.72
N PRO A 337 -7.94 -4.25 19.43
CA PRO A 337 -7.47 -2.89 19.69
C PRO A 337 -6.86 -2.21 18.46
N MET A 338 -6.84 -0.87 18.48
CA MET A 338 -6.07 -0.05 17.57
C MET A 338 -5.22 0.89 18.40
N SER A 339 -3.93 0.59 18.47
CA SER A 339 -2.95 1.47 19.10
C SER A 339 -2.63 2.65 18.18
N ASP A 340 -1.84 3.59 18.67
CA ASP A 340 -1.31 4.68 17.84
C ASP A 340 -0.50 4.12 16.69
N LEU A 341 -1.05 4.21 15.48
CA LEU A 341 -0.28 3.95 14.27
C LEU A 341 0.73 5.05 14.06
N SER A 342 1.92 4.69 13.66
CA SER A 342 3.00 5.65 13.38
C SER A 342 3.68 5.38 12.05
N LEU A 343 4.09 6.45 11.39
CA LEU A 343 4.81 6.39 10.14
C LEU A 343 5.89 7.47 10.09
N THR A 344 7.07 7.11 9.62
CA THR A 344 8.17 8.03 9.33
C THR A 344 8.28 8.20 7.82
N SER A 345 8.39 9.44 7.36
CA SER A 345 8.45 9.74 5.94
C SER A 345 9.88 9.91 5.43
N THR A 346 10.18 9.28 4.30
CA THR A 346 11.45 9.49 3.57
C THR A 346 11.54 10.87 2.91
N THR A 347 10.39 11.51 2.67
CA THR A 347 10.30 12.86 2.05
C THR A 347 10.26 13.99 3.08
N ALA A 348 10.19 13.65 4.38
CA ALA A 348 10.33 14.55 5.52
C ALA A 348 11.24 13.91 6.58
N PRO A 349 12.57 13.84 6.35
CA PRO A 349 13.50 13.14 7.23
C PRO A 349 13.42 13.62 8.68
N GLY A 350 13.31 12.67 9.63
CA GLY A 350 13.20 12.95 11.06
C GLY A 350 11.78 13.30 11.54
N VAL A 351 10.80 13.33 10.65
CA VAL A 351 9.39 13.56 11.01
C VAL A 351 8.69 12.20 11.12
N THR A 352 7.97 12.00 12.22
CA THR A 352 7.10 10.85 12.45
C THR A 352 5.71 11.37 12.80
N HIS A 353 4.69 10.90 12.09
CA HIS A 353 3.31 11.18 12.39
C HIS A 353 2.68 10.02 13.15
N HIS A 354 1.66 10.33 13.97
CA HIS A 354 0.93 9.40 14.80
C HIS A 354 -0.57 9.60 14.64
N TRP A 355 -1.32 8.51 14.55
CA TRP A 355 -2.79 8.55 14.45
C TRP A 355 -3.41 7.54 15.41
N SER A 356 -4.26 8.02 16.30
CA SER A 356 -5.06 7.19 17.22
C SER A 356 -6.33 6.64 16.54
N ASN A 357 -6.67 7.14 15.37
CA ASN A 357 -7.79 6.66 14.56
C ASN A 357 -7.51 6.85 13.06
N LEU A 358 -8.17 6.07 12.23
CA LEU A 358 -7.97 6.09 10.79
C LEU A 358 -8.76 7.19 10.04
N ASP A 359 -9.69 7.88 10.72
CA ASP A 359 -10.34 9.06 10.16
C ASP A 359 -9.36 10.24 10.08
N ASP A 360 -8.59 10.47 11.14
CA ASP A 360 -7.55 11.50 11.18
C ASP A 360 -6.45 11.21 10.16
N PHE A 361 -6.01 9.93 10.07
CA PHE A 361 -5.04 9.49 9.07
C PHE A 361 -5.50 9.82 7.64
N THR A 362 -6.70 9.38 7.23
CA THR A 362 -7.19 9.62 5.86
C THR A 362 -7.49 11.09 5.59
N THR A 363 -7.94 11.83 6.60
CA THR A 363 -8.18 13.28 6.53
C THR A 363 -6.88 14.05 6.34
N GLU A 364 -5.83 13.69 7.07
CA GLU A 364 -4.51 14.31 6.92
C GLU A 364 -3.95 14.08 5.51
N VAL A 365 -4.00 12.83 5.00
CA VAL A 365 -3.58 12.52 3.63
C VAL A 365 -4.32 13.39 2.62
N ALA A 366 -5.66 13.46 2.71
CA ALA A 366 -6.47 14.25 1.78
C ALA A 366 -6.11 15.74 1.81
N ASN A 367 -5.94 16.32 3.00
CA ASN A 367 -5.57 17.72 3.16
C ASN A 367 -4.14 18.01 2.69
N ALA A 368 -3.21 17.11 2.93
CA ALA A 368 -1.83 17.23 2.48
C ALA A 368 -1.73 17.40 0.96
N ARG A 369 -2.62 16.75 0.21
CA ARG A 369 -2.62 16.88 -1.27
C ARG A 369 -3.09 18.25 -1.75
N ILE A 370 -3.99 18.90 -1.00
CA ILE A 370 -4.41 20.29 -1.27
C ILE A 370 -3.28 21.24 -0.90
N TRP A 371 -2.69 21.06 0.28
CA TRP A 371 -1.58 21.90 0.76
C TRP A 371 -0.32 21.78 -0.10
N ALA A 372 -0.10 20.61 -0.73
CA ALA A 372 0.96 20.43 -1.72
C ALA A 372 0.68 21.14 -3.07
N GLY A 373 -0.56 21.55 -3.33
CA GLY A 373 -0.97 22.16 -4.58
C GLY A 373 -1.23 21.18 -5.72
N PHE A 374 -1.60 19.93 -5.40
CA PHE A 374 -1.68 18.83 -6.38
C PHE A 374 -3.10 18.40 -6.72
N HIS A 375 -4.05 18.48 -5.76
CA HIS A 375 -5.40 17.96 -5.91
C HIS A 375 -6.45 18.93 -5.35
N TYR A 376 -7.55 19.07 -6.07
CA TYR A 376 -8.73 19.83 -5.63
C TYR A 376 -9.50 19.05 -4.55
N ARG A 377 -10.30 19.76 -3.74
CA ARG A 377 -11.11 19.15 -2.67
C ARG A 377 -12.09 18.10 -3.20
N PHE A 378 -12.80 18.36 -4.32
CA PHE A 378 -13.68 17.35 -4.92
C PHE A 378 -12.91 16.07 -5.31
N SER A 379 -11.69 16.22 -5.81
CA SER A 379 -10.83 15.12 -6.21
C SER A 379 -10.40 14.27 -5.01
N THR A 380 -10.10 14.90 -3.86
CA THR A 380 -9.77 14.15 -2.63
C THR A 380 -10.99 13.41 -2.09
N ARG A 381 -12.18 14.02 -2.06
CA ARG A 381 -13.43 13.36 -1.64
C ARG A 381 -13.74 12.13 -2.50
N VAL A 382 -13.65 12.28 -3.81
CA VAL A 382 -13.94 11.18 -4.74
C VAL A 382 -12.91 10.07 -4.62
N GLY A 383 -11.61 10.40 -4.49
CA GLY A 383 -10.55 9.42 -4.24
C GLY A 383 -10.81 8.61 -2.97
N THR A 384 -11.14 9.28 -1.86
CA THR A 384 -11.48 8.61 -0.59
C THR A 384 -12.68 7.66 -0.73
N ALA A 385 -13.74 8.10 -1.41
CA ALA A 385 -14.93 7.26 -1.62
C ALA A 385 -14.62 6.04 -2.50
N LEU A 386 -13.82 6.21 -3.55
CA LEU A 386 -13.40 5.14 -4.45
C LEU A 386 -12.51 4.12 -3.72
N GLY A 387 -11.57 4.57 -2.89
CA GLY A 387 -10.70 3.70 -2.10
C GLY A 387 -11.48 2.80 -1.15
N ARG A 388 -12.49 3.35 -0.49
CA ARG A 388 -13.39 2.56 0.36
C ARG A 388 -14.09 1.45 -0.43
N GLN A 389 -14.65 1.76 -1.61
CA GLN A 389 -15.33 0.77 -2.45
C GLN A 389 -14.40 -0.37 -2.88
N VAL A 390 -13.17 -0.04 -3.29
CA VAL A 390 -12.17 -1.05 -3.66
C VAL A 390 -11.80 -1.91 -2.44
N GLY A 391 -11.49 -1.29 -1.30
CA GLY A 391 -11.14 -2.00 -0.07
C GLY A 391 -12.25 -2.94 0.40
N GLU A 392 -13.51 -2.46 0.46
CA GLU A 392 -14.67 -3.28 0.82
C GLU A 392 -14.87 -4.45 -0.15
N TYR A 393 -14.67 -4.22 -1.44
CA TYR A 393 -14.82 -5.29 -2.43
C TYR A 393 -13.75 -6.38 -2.26
N VAL A 394 -12.48 -5.99 -2.16
CA VAL A 394 -11.37 -6.95 -2.05
C VAL A 394 -11.47 -7.76 -0.75
N THR A 395 -11.67 -7.09 0.39
CA THR A 395 -11.79 -7.78 1.69
C THR A 395 -12.97 -8.74 1.77
N ASN A 396 -14.09 -8.46 1.07
CA ASN A 396 -15.26 -9.30 1.05
C ASN A 396 -15.20 -10.42 0.00
N LYS A 397 -14.29 -10.38 -0.96
CA LYS A 397 -14.24 -11.34 -2.08
C LYS A 397 -13.05 -12.26 -2.05
N MET A 398 -11.90 -11.78 -1.59
CA MET A 398 -10.64 -12.51 -1.73
C MET A 398 -10.29 -13.31 -0.47
N MET A 399 -9.66 -14.46 -0.65
CA MET A 399 -9.04 -15.24 0.42
C MET A 399 -9.98 -15.50 1.61
N GLN A 400 -11.26 -15.81 1.31
CA GLN A 400 -12.27 -16.05 2.34
C GLN A 400 -11.97 -17.33 3.12
N PRO A 401 -12.31 -17.40 4.43
CA PRO A 401 -12.18 -18.62 5.21
C PRO A 401 -12.92 -19.80 4.56
N VAL A 402 -12.28 -20.96 4.51
CA VAL A 402 -12.97 -22.19 4.06
C VAL A 402 -13.82 -22.73 5.19
N SER A 403 -15.09 -23.02 4.90
CA SER A 403 -16.01 -23.62 5.87
C SER A 403 -15.51 -25.02 6.27
N ARG A 404 -15.30 -25.27 7.56
CA ARG A 404 -14.89 -26.61 8.08
C ARG A 404 -15.87 -27.75 7.77
N THR A 405 -17.02 -27.46 7.19
CA THR A 405 -18.07 -28.45 6.85
C THR A 405 -17.77 -29.27 5.59
N ALA A 406 -16.77 -28.92 4.80
CA ALA A 406 -16.44 -29.61 3.54
C ALA A 406 -15.32 -30.66 3.64
N GLN A 407 -14.82 -30.95 4.85
CA GLN A 407 -13.72 -31.93 5.09
C GLN A 407 -14.16 -33.21 5.83
N ARG A 408 -15.44 -33.60 5.71
CA ARG A 408 -15.88 -34.93 6.20
C ARG A 408 -16.19 -35.89 5.07
#